data_b5e89da045f0ba8d2ae04a4170222892
#
_entry.id   b5e89da045f0ba8d2ae04a4170222892
#
_cell.length_a   1.000
_cell.length_b   1.000
_cell.length_c   1.000
_cell.angle_alpha   90.00
_cell.angle_beta   90.00
_cell.angle_gamma   90.00
#
_symmetry.space_group_name_H-M   'P 1'
#
loop_
_entity.id
_entity.type
_entity.pdbx_description
1 polymer ?
#
loop_
_entity_poly.entity_id
_entity_poly.type
_entity_poly.pdbx_seq_one_letter_code
_entity_poly.pdbx_strand_id
1 'polypeptide(L)'
;MKMNAKALAPLALAAAFGLGTLAPHAQITPQKIGFVDVQRVLAAHPADKDLQTIQKQAETELGALGKQIQAIDAKGAQATAAEKQNRATLVSTAQAKAKAYDDQMKPKMAAVEKAVDAAVNATARANGYSIVMDRGVAARSGLVVYADTNTDLTDATLKALKP
;
A
#
# COMPACT_ATOMS: atom_id res chain seq x y z
N MET A 1 -1.67 69.02 37.29
CA MET A 1 -0.37 68.40 36.95
C MET A 1 -0.38 68.03 35.47
N LYS A 2 0.37 68.75 34.64
CA LYS A 2 0.49 68.43 33.20
C LYS A 2 1.55 67.39 33.05
N MET A 3 1.18 66.19 32.77
CA MET A 3 2.16 65.08 32.45
C MET A 3 2.86 65.39 31.15
N ASN A 4 4.18 65.39 31.17
CA ASN A 4 5.03 65.73 30.04
C ASN A 4 5.07 64.55 29.07
N ALA A 5 4.49 64.71 27.87
CA ALA A 5 4.38 63.66 26.83
C ALA A 5 5.72 63.07 26.40
N LYS A 6 6.85 63.76 26.68
CA LYS A 6 8.19 63.33 26.36
C LYS A 6 8.76 62.21 27.26
N ALA A 7 8.14 61.99 28.44
CA ALA A 7 8.58 60.97 29.39
C ALA A 7 7.95 59.58 29.12
N LEU A 8 6.92 59.50 28.30
CA LEU A 8 6.21 58.24 27.99
C LEU A 8 6.76 57.50 26.78
N ALA A 9 7.56 58.17 25.93
CA ALA A 9 8.11 57.53 24.71
C ALA A 9 9.03 56.34 24.98
N PRO A 10 9.93 56.31 25.97
CA PRO A 10 10.79 55.16 26.24
C PRO A 10 10.01 53.97 26.81
N LEU A 11 8.91 54.21 27.52
CA LEU A 11 8.11 53.12 28.10
C LEU A 11 7.28 52.39 27.04
N ALA A 12 6.79 53.10 26.02
CA ALA A 12 6.07 52.50 24.89
C ALA A 12 6.99 51.64 24.01
N LEU A 13 8.23 52.03 23.84
CA LEU A 13 9.21 51.27 23.05
C LEU A 13 9.63 49.97 23.75
N ALA A 14 9.78 50.01 25.08
CA ALA A 14 10.13 48.80 25.86
C ALA A 14 8.98 47.77 25.86
N ALA A 15 7.71 48.22 25.88
CA ALA A 15 6.55 47.34 25.79
C ALA A 15 6.41 46.66 24.40
N ALA A 16 6.77 47.37 23.33
CA ALA A 16 6.74 46.80 21.97
C ALA A 16 7.81 45.71 21.74
N PHE A 17 8.98 45.86 22.35
CA PHE A 17 10.02 44.83 22.28
C PHE A 17 9.74 43.64 23.18
N GLY A 18 9.10 43.80 24.31
CA GLY A 18 8.78 42.72 25.25
C GLY A 18 7.67 41.77 24.77
N LEU A 19 6.72 42.26 23.93
CA LEU A 19 5.65 41.42 23.37
C LEU A 19 6.06 40.58 22.17
N GLY A 20 7.12 40.97 21.46
CA GLY A 20 7.64 40.21 20.31
C GLY A 20 8.32 38.88 20.69
N THR A 21 8.79 38.73 21.93
CA THR A 21 9.45 37.51 22.42
C THR A 21 8.48 36.43 22.94
N LEU A 22 7.18 36.82 23.09
CA LEU A 22 6.13 35.89 23.54
C LEU A 22 5.36 35.25 22.37
N ALA A 23 5.74 35.55 21.13
CA ALA A 23 5.18 34.81 19.99
C ALA A 23 5.58 33.32 20.11
N PRO A 24 4.61 32.40 20.21
CA PRO A 24 4.96 30.99 20.24
C PRO A 24 5.72 30.67 18.94
N HIS A 25 6.99 30.34 19.07
CA HIS A 25 7.73 29.82 17.95
C HIS A 25 6.97 28.58 17.50
N ALA A 26 6.47 28.57 16.28
CA ALA A 26 5.85 27.41 15.69
C ALA A 26 6.91 26.31 15.72
N GLN A 27 6.80 25.40 16.69
CA GLN A 27 7.68 24.23 16.74
C GLN A 27 7.30 23.37 15.56
N ILE A 28 8.11 23.41 14.50
CA ILE A 28 8.00 22.47 13.39
C ILE A 28 8.40 21.12 13.99
N THR A 29 7.41 20.31 14.30
CA THR A 29 7.66 18.93 14.74
C THR A 29 8.39 18.24 13.60
N PRO A 30 9.61 17.69 13.82
CA PRO A 30 10.33 16.98 12.77
C PRO A 30 9.45 15.87 12.22
N GLN A 31 9.19 15.90 10.92
CA GLN A 31 8.42 14.85 10.28
C GLN A 31 9.29 13.59 10.19
N LYS A 32 8.85 12.52 10.86
CA LYS A 32 9.49 11.23 10.77
C LYS A 32 8.98 10.47 9.55
N ILE A 33 9.91 9.95 8.75
CA ILE A 33 9.62 9.05 7.64
C ILE A 33 10.03 7.65 8.05
N GLY A 34 9.12 6.68 7.93
CA GLY A 34 9.35 5.28 8.20
C GLY A 34 9.20 4.42 6.95
N PHE A 35 9.61 3.17 7.06
CA PHE A 35 9.50 2.17 5.99
C PHE A 35 8.82 0.92 6.51
N VAL A 36 8.04 0.26 5.63
CA VAL A 36 7.43 -1.04 5.88
C VAL A 36 7.66 -1.92 4.66
N ASP A 37 8.08 -3.15 4.87
CA ASP A 37 8.08 -4.18 3.85
C ASP A 37 6.64 -4.71 3.71
N VAL A 38 5.89 -4.08 2.81
CA VAL A 38 4.48 -4.38 2.58
C VAL A 38 4.30 -5.82 2.10
N GLN A 39 5.23 -6.37 1.29
CA GLN A 39 5.17 -7.74 0.81
C GLN A 39 5.26 -8.75 1.96
N ARG A 40 6.16 -8.49 2.91
CA ARG A 40 6.31 -9.34 4.10
C ARG A 40 5.08 -9.27 5.00
N VAL A 41 4.45 -8.11 5.12
CA VAL A 41 3.22 -7.93 5.91
C VAL A 41 2.04 -8.63 5.24
N LEU A 42 1.87 -8.52 3.92
CA LEU A 42 0.85 -9.22 3.15
C LEU A 42 0.98 -10.73 3.30
N ALA A 43 2.19 -11.27 3.12
CA ALA A 43 2.48 -12.70 3.23
C ALA A 43 2.24 -13.26 4.65
N ALA A 44 2.27 -12.43 5.67
CA ALA A 44 1.98 -12.83 7.05
C ALA A 44 0.48 -12.87 7.37
N HIS A 45 -0.38 -12.33 6.51
CA HIS A 45 -1.83 -12.34 6.74
C HIS A 45 -2.39 -13.76 6.59
N PRO A 46 -3.26 -14.24 7.49
CA PRO A 46 -3.82 -15.60 7.42
C PRO A 46 -4.48 -15.97 6.08
N ALA A 47 -5.14 -15.00 5.45
CA ALA A 47 -5.79 -15.20 4.15
C ALA A 47 -4.82 -15.34 2.97
N ASP A 48 -3.51 -15.09 3.13
CA ASP A 48 -2.51 -15.22 2.06
C ASP A 48 -2.45 -16.66 1.53
N LYS A 49 -2.52 -17.65 2.41
CA LYS A 49 -2.54 -19.07 2.03
C LYS A 49 -3.73 -19.43 1.15
N ASP A 50 -4.91 -18.88 1.47
CA ASP A 50 -6.11 -19.08 0.67
C ASP A 50 -5.97 -18.44 -0.71
N LEU A 51 -5.43 -17.21 -0.77
CA LEU A 51 -5.18 -16.51 -2.02
C LEU A 51 -4.20 -17.28 -2.90
N GLN A 52 -3.10 -17.77 -2.34
CA GLN A 52 -2.13 -18.61 -3.06
C GLN A 52 -2.77 -19.91 -3.56
N THR A 53 -3.64 -20.53 -2.79
CA THR A 53 -4.35 -21.73 -3.19
C THR A 53 -5.28 -21.48 -4.37
N ILE A 54 -6.08 -20.41 -4.32
CA ILE A 54 -6.98 -20.00 -5.42
C ILE A 54 -6.15 -19.68 -6.68
N GLN A 55 -5.06 -18.94 -6.54
CA GLN A 55 -4.17 -18.61 -7.65
C GLN A 55 -3.60 -19.88 -8.30
N LYS A 56 -3.08 -20.81 -7.51
CA LYS A 56 -2.53 -22.07 -8.03
C LYS A 56 -3.57 -22.93 -8.74
N GLN A 57 -4.80 -22.96 -8.23
CA GLN A 57 -5.91 -23.65 -8.88
C GLN A 57 -6.25 -22.99 -10.22
N ALA A 58 -6.35 -21.64 -10.23
CA ALA A 58 -6.61 -20.86 -11.44
C ALA A 58 -5.52 -21.11 -12.50
N GLU A 59 -4.25 -21.03 -12.14
CA GLU A 59 -3.11 -21.28 -13.03
C GLU A 59 -3.17 -22.70 -13.62
N THR A 60 -3.46 -23.70 -12.80
CA THR A 60 -3.55 -25.10 -13.24
C THR A 60 -4.70 -25.32 -14.22
N GLU A 61 -5.90 -24.87 -13.86
CA GLU A 61 -7.11 -25.11 -14.66
C GLU A 61 -7.11 -24.28 -15.95
N LEU A 62 -6.79 -22.98 -15.86
CA LEU A 62 -6.72 -22.12 -17.04
C LEU A 62 -5.56 -22.51 -17.95
N GLY A 63 -4.43 -22.94 -17.38
CA GLY A 63 -3.30 -23.48 -18.15
C GLY A 63 -3.65 -24.75 -18.90
N ALA A 64 -4.43 -25.66 -18.30
CA ALA A 64 -4.90 -26.87 -18.98
C ALA A 64 -5.84 -26.53 -20.15
N LEU A 65 -6.79 -25.60 -19.97
CA LEU A 65 -7.67 -25.13 -21.03
C LEU A 65 -6.88 -24.42 -22.14
N GLY A 66 -5.90 -23.59 -21.78
CA GLY A 66 -5.02 -22.92 -22.73
C GLY A 66 -4.24 -23.90 -23.62
N LYS A 67 -3.71 -24.98 -23.05
CA LYS A 67 -3.04 -26.04 -23.83
C LYS A 67 -3.98 -26.72 -24.80
N GLN A 68 -5.23 -26.99 -24.41
CA GLN A 68 -6.23 -27.60 -25.32
C GLN A 68 -6.60 -26.66 -26.47
N ILE A 69 -6.78 -25.38 -26.20
CA ILE A 69 -7.03 -24.35 -27.22
C ILE A 69 -5.85 -24.28 -28.18
N GLN A 70 -4.61 -24.21 -27.65
CA GLN A 70 -3.39 -24.17 -28.45
C GLN A 70 -3.25 -25.38 -29.38
N ALA A 71 -3.60 -26.58 -28.89
CA ALA A 71 -3.54 -27.81 -29.69
C ALA A 71 -4.49 -27.78 -30.89
N ILE A 72 -5.66 -27.15 -30.73
CA ILE A 72 -6.60 -26.94 -31.86
C ILE A 72 -6.07 -25.87 -32.82
N ASP A 73 -5.55 -24.75 -32.25
CA ASP A 73 -5.01 -23.63 -33.04
C ASP A 73 -3.82 -24.04 -33.89
N ALA A 74 -2.99 -24.95 -33.38
CA ALA A 74 -1.85 -25.50 -34.13
C ALA A 74 -2.26 -26.27 -35.40
N LYS A 75 -3.50 -26.75 -35.50
CA LYS A 75 -4.02 -27.41 -36.70
C LYS A 75 -4.40 -26.41 -37.81
N GLY A 76 -4.58 -25.15 -37.48
CA GLY A 76 -4.88 -24.07 -38.43
C GLY A 76 -6.07 -24.38 -39.35
N ALA A 77 -5.84 -24.34 -40.67
CA ALA A 77 -6.85 -24.66 -41.64
C ALA A 77 -7.31 -26.13 -41.65
N GLN A 78 -6.52 -27.04 -41.11
CA GLN A 78 -6.82 -28.48 -41.00
C GLN A 78 -7.76 -28.82 -39.84
N ALA A 79 -8.04 -27.88 -38.95
CA ALA A 79 -9.00 -28.09 -37.87
C ALA A 79 -10.40 -28.34 -38.44
N THR A 80 -11.01 -29.43 -38.01
CA THR A 80 -12.39 -29.81 -38.39
C THR A 80 -13.42 -28.83 -37.83
N ALA A 81 -14.63 -28.84 -38.37
CA ALA A 81 -15.74 -28.01 -37.88
C ALA A 81 -16.04 -28.31 -36.38
N ALA A 82 -15.97 -29.58 -35.98
CA ALA A 82 -16.17 -30.01 -34.60
C ALA A 82 -15.07 -29.47 -33.67
N GLU A 83 -13.81 -29.46 -34.11
CA GLU A 83 -12.69 -28.89 -33.34
C GLU A 83 -12.82 -27.38 -33.19
N LYS A 84 -13.24 -26.66 -34.23
CA LYS A 84 -13.52 -25.21 -34.16
C LYS A 84 -14.63 -24.91 -33.16
N GLN A 85 -15.69 -25.70 -33.14
CA GLN A 85 -16.78 -25.59 -32.18
C GLN A 85 -16.29 -25.88 -30.76
N ASN A 86 -15.49 -26.95 -30.59
CA ASN A 86 -14.90 -27.29 -29.29
C ASN A 86 -13.98 -26.15 -28.78
N ARG A 87 -13.15 -25.57 -29.65
CA ARG A 87 -12.34 -24.40 -29.32
C ARG A 87 -13.17 -23.23 -28.79
N ALA A 88 -14.28 -22.91 -29.43
CA ALA A 88 -15.18 -21.83 -28.97
C ALA A 88 -15.73 -22.12 -27.55
N THR A 89 -16.11 -23.39 -27.29
CA THR A 89 -16.55 -23.84 -25.97
C THR A 89 -15.45 -23.73 -24.93
N LEU A 90 -14.21 -24.16 -25.25
CA LEU A 90 -13.06 -24.06 -24.37
C LEU A 90 -12.74 -22.60 -24.00
N VAL A 91 -12.79 -21.69 -24.98
CA VAL A 91 -12.55 -20.26 -24.75
C VAL A 91 -13.62 -19.69 -23.81
N SER A 92 -14.91 -19.97 -24.07
CA SER A 92 -16.01 -19.55 -23.20
C SER A 92 -15.85 -20.10 -21.77
N THR A 93 -15.47 -21.38 -21.66
CA THR A 93 -15.22 -22.02 -20.37
C THR A 93 -14.06 -21.37 -19.62
N ALA A 94 -12.95 -21.07 -20.32
CA ALA A 94 -11.79 -20.39 -19.74
C ALA A 94 -12.15 -19.00 -19.24
N GLN A 95 -12.93 -18.23 -20.01
CA GLN A 95 -13.38 -16.91 -19.59
C GLN A 95 -14.30 -16.97 -18.35
N ALA A 96 -15.26 -17.90 -18.33
CA ALA A 96 -16.14 -18.09 -17.19
C ALA A 96 -15.36 -18.48 -15.92
N LYS A 97 -14.38 -19.39 -16.05
CA LYS A 97 -13.51 -19.79 -14.93
C LYS A 97 -12.61 -18.64 -14.45
N ALA A 98 -12.00 -17.90 -15.37
CA ALA A 98 -11.18 -16.74 -15.03
C ALA A 98 -11.98 -15.71 -14.23
N LYS A 99 -13.22 -15.42 -14.68
CA LYS A 99 -14.12 -14.54 -13.94
C LYS A 99 -14.47 -15.10 -12.55
N ALA A 100 -14.74 -16.38 -12.44
CA ALA A 100 -15.08 -17.00 -11.17
C ALA A 100 -13.93 -16.94 -10.16
N TYR A 101 -12.68 -17.14 -10.61
CA TYR A 101 -11.49 -16.96 -9.77
C TYR A 101 -11.28 -15.51 -9.36
N ASP A 102 -11.46 -14.56 -10.27
CA ASP A 102 -11.38 -13.13 -9.98
C ASP A 102 -12.42 -12.71 -8.92
N ASP A 103 -13.67 -13.16 -9.07
CA ASP A 103 -14.75 -12.90 -8.12
C ASP A 103 -14.48 -13.52 -6.73
N GLN A 104 -13.75 -14.64 -6.66
CA GLN A 104 -13.32 -15.24 -5.38
C GLN A 104 -12.13 -14.49 -4.75
N MET A 105 -11.18 -14.02 -5.56
CA MET A 105 -9.97 -13.36 -5.09
C MET A 105 -10.22 -11.93 -4.61
N LYS A 106 -10.99 -11.15 -5.36
CA LYS A 106 -11.25 -9.73 -5.08
C LYS A 106 -11.65 -9.43 -3.63
N PRO A 107 -12.68 -10.06 -3.05
CA PRO A 107 -13.08 -9.75 -1.68
C PRO A 107 -12.02 -10.13 -0.66
N LYS A 108 -11.27 -11.21 -0.89
CA LYS A 108 -10.18 -11.65 -0.01
C LYS A 108 -9.01 -10.67 -0.07
N MET A 109 -8.60 -10.23 -1.27
CA MET A 109 -7.56 -9.22 -1.44
C MET A 109 -7.94 -7.91 -0.77
N ALA A 110 -9.16 -7.42 -0.99
CA ALA A 110 -9.65 -6.19 -0.36
C ALA A 110 -9.64 -6.27 1.18
N ALA A 111 -9.97 -7.44 1.75
CA ALA A 111 -9.90 -7.66 3.19
C ALA A 111 -8.45 -7.61 3.71
N VAL A 112 -7.51 -8.25 2.99
CA VAL A 112 -6.08 -8.25 3.33
C VAL A 112 -5.51 -6.83 3.24
N GLU A 113 -5.76 -6.12 2.14
CA GLU A 113 -5.33 -4.73 1.95
C GLU A 113 -5.82 -3.83 3.09
N LYS A 114 -7.11 -3.93 3.43
CA LYS A 114 -7.69 -3.16 4.53
C LYS A 114 -7.05 -3.48 5.88
N ALA A 115 -6.73 -4.74 6.15
CA ALA A 115 -6.08 -5.16 7.39
C ALA A 115 -4.64 -4.64 7.47
N VAL A 116 -3.90 -4.72 6.35
CA VAL A 116 -2.53 -4.21 6.25
C VAL A 116 -2.50 -2.69 6.40
N ASP A 117 -3.37 -1.97 5.70
CA ASP A 117 -3.48 -0.52 5.82
C ASP A 117 -3.79 -0.10 7.27
N ALA A 118 -4.71 -0.79 7.93
CA ALA A 118 -5.04 -0.52 9.32
C ALA A 118 -3.83 -0.75 10.26
N ALA A 119 -3.07 -1.83 10.03
CA ALA A 119 -1.88 -2.16 10.82
C ALA A 119 -0.76 -1.12 10.60
N VAL A 120 -0.51 -0.74 9.34
CA VAL A 120 0.48 0.31 9.00
C VAL A 120 0.11 1.64 9.65
N ASN A 121 -1.15 2.06 9.49
CA ASN A 121 -1.64 3.32 10.07
C ASN A 121 -1.55 3.33 11.61
N ALA A 122 -1.94 2.24 12.26
CA ALA A 122 -1.84 2.12 13.72
C ALA A 122 -0.38 2.20 14.18
N THR A 123 0.52 1.49 13.51
CA THR A 123 1.95 1.47 13.81
C THR A 123 2.59 2.83 13.58
N ALA A 124 2.28 3.50 12.48
CA ALA A 124 2.79 4.83 12.16
C ALA A 124 2.42 5.84 13.25
N ARG A 125 1.14 5.88 13.62
CA ARG A 125 0.63 6.80 14.66
C ARG A 125 1.25 6.51 16.03
N ALA A 126 1.32 5.24 16.43
CA ALA A 126 1.88 4.85 17.73
C ALA A 126 3.36 5.23 17.87
N ASN A 127 4.11 5.29 16.78
CA ASN A 127 5.54 5.61 16.77
C ASN A 127 5.85 7.05 16.29
N GLY A 128 4.82 7.87 16.04
CA GLY A 128 4.96 9.27 15.68
C GLY A 128 5.53 9.51 14.28
N TYR A 129 5.28 8.59 13.35
CA TYR A 129 5.66 8.75 11.94
C TYR A 129 4.57 9.48 11.18
N SER A 130 4.98 10.48 10.39
CA SER A 130 4.08 11.27 9.55
C SER A 130 3.91 10.67 8.17
N ILE A 131 4.92 9.94 7.70
CA ILE A 131 4.95 9.29 6.39
C ILE A 131 5.51 7.88 6.58
N VAL A 132 4.88 6.91 5.96
CA VAL A 132 5.42 5.54 5.84
C VAL A 132 5.44 5.16 4.37
N MET A 133 6.57 4.65 3.91
CA MET A 133 6.80 4.25 2.52
C MET A 133 6.96 2.73 2.44
N ASP A 134 6.52 2.15 1.34
CA ASP A 134 6.88 0.77 1.02
C ASP A 134 8.39 0.68 0.79
N ARG A 135 9.05 -0.20 1.54
CA ARG A 135 10.52 -0.36 1.49
C ARG A 135 11.00 -0.79 0.11
N GLY A 136 10.27 -1.71 -0.53
CA GLY A 136 10.63 -2.21 -1.85
C GLY A 136 10.47 -1.15 -2.94
N VAL A 137 9.40 -0.35 -2.86
CA VAL A 137 9.16 0.77 -3.78
C VAL A 137 10.19 1.86 -3.57
N ALA A 138 10.46 2.25 -2.32
CA ALA A 138 11.44 3.26 -1.97
C ALA A 138 12.85 2.89 -2.49
N ALA A 139 13.28 1.64 -2.30
CA ALA A 139 14.57 1.16 -2.78
C ALA A 139 14.68 1.17 -4.32
N ARG A 140 13.61 0.78 -5.02
CA ARG A 140 13.62 0.76 -6.50
C ARG A 140 13.46 2.12 -7.14
N SER A 141 12.90 3.09 -6.42
CA SER A 141 12.66 4.44 -6.97
C SER A 141 13.93 5.25 -7.20
N GLY A 142 15.05 4.89 -6.55
CA GLY A 142 16.28 5.67 -6.54
C GLY A 142 16.19 6.97 -5.73
N LEU A 143 15.04 7.27 -5.14
CA LEU A 143 14.83 8.49 -4.34
C LEU A 143 15.40 8.35 -2.92
N VAL A 144 15.47 7.11 -2.41
CA VAL A 144 16.00 6.82 -1.07
C VAL A 144 17.36 6.14 -1.22
N VAL A 145 18.41 6.86 -0.88
CA VAL A 145 19.81 6.38 -0.95
C VAL A 145 20.24 5.75 0.38
N TYR A 146 19.67 6.22 1.48
CA TYR A 146 19.95 5.74 2.83
C TYR A 146 18.68 5.80 3.69
N ALA A 147 18.46 4.77 4.50
CA ALA A 147 17.46 4.74 5.54
C ALA A 147 18.07 4.04 6.77
N ASP A 148 17.88 4.65 7.95
CA ASP A 148 18.29 4.06 9.21
C ASP A 148 17.39 2.83 9.52
N THR A 149 17.99 1.76 10.03
CA THR A 149 17.26 0.53 10.42
C THR A 149 16.18 0.79 11.48
N ASN A 150 16.37 1.80 12.32
CA ASN A 150 15.40 2.23 13.32
C ASN A 150 14.13 2.85 12.70
N THR A 151 14.13 3.16 11.40
CA THR A 151 12.96 3.65 10.67
C THR A 151 12.14 2.53 10.03
N ASP A 152 12.57 1.27 10.14
CA ASP A 152 11.84 0.10 9.66
C ASP A 152 10.75 -0.30 10.66
N LEU A 153 9.50 -0.17 10.23
CA LEU A 153 8.31 -0.46 11.03
C LEU A 153 7.73 -1.85 10.73
N THR A 154 8.39 -2.66 9.92
CA THR A 154 7.85 -3.94 9.44
C THR A 154 7.47 -4.87 10.59
N ASP A 155 8.36 -5.10 11.55
CA ASP A 155 8.08 -6.00 12.67
C ASP A 155 7.01 -5.44 13.63
N ALA A 156 6.96 -4.13 13.81
CA ALA A 156 5.90 -3.48 14.59
C ALA A 156 4.54 -3.60 13.88
N THR A 157 4.51 -3.46 12.56
CA THR A 157 3.32 -3.63 11.74
C THR A 157 2.83 -5.08 11.76
N LEU A 158 3.73 -6.06 11.68
CA LEU A 158 3.39 -7.48 11.81
C LEU A 158 2.72 -7.80 13.16
N LYS A 159 3.19 -7.20 14.25
CA LYS A 159 2.56 -7.35 15.57
C LYS A 159 1.19 -6.68 15.66
N ALA A 160 0.97 -5.62 14.91
CA ALA A 160 -0.30 -4.90 14.85
C ALA A 160 -1.30 -5.51 13.86
N LEU A 161 -0.82 -6.38 12.96
CA LEU A 161 -1.66 -7.07 11.98
C LEU A 161 -2.61 -8.01 12.70
N LYS A 162 -3.91 -7.70 12.62
CA LYS A 162 -4.96 -8.55 13.15
C LYS A 162 -5.53 -9.40 12.02
N PRO A 163 -5.86 -10.67 12.28
CA PRO A 163 -6.49 -11.56 11.29
C PRO A 163 -7.88 -11.06 10.90
#